data_82cb082acf711e30384a96ba2270675e
#
_entry.id   82cb082acf711e30384a96ba2270675e
#
_cell.length_a   1.000
_cell.length_b   1.000
_cell.length_c   1.000
_cell.angle_alpha   90.00
_cell.angle_beta   90.00
_cell.angle_gamma   90.00
#
_symmetry.space_group_name_H-M   'P 1'
#
loop_
_entity.id
_entity.type
_entity.pdbx_description
1 polymer ?
#
loop_
_entity_poly.entity_id
_entity_poly.type
_entity_poly.pdbx_seq_one_letter_code
_entity_poly.pdbx_strand_id
1 'polypeptide(L)'
;MKKITQIFSLAMMLVVTAAGAALATPSTQIWIPSTDIQAFKTVHLGIDNYFRASSRHATGVFNRDPNVLDIGLTAGILPFDKVQMEVGVDYLVAAFDPNDNHPFSGNFKIATPEEALFKFSPAIAFGMYNIGTSQSQANAPLVTSGMNIIYGLVAKNLPLVGRISAGGYRGSERSLVDPRFDPDKAQNAGVLLSWDRTMSEISDKLWVAVDYMGGNNIMGAVSFGAAWAFSKNVSLIVGYDIYKEKSLAGANTFTTQLDINIP
;
A
#
# COMPACT_ATOMS: atom_id res chain seq x y z
N MET A 1 -41.29 -10.79 -22.20
CA MET A 1 -39.84 -11.01 -22.29
C MET A 1 -39.02 -9.73 -22.48
N LYS A 2 -39.27 -8.84 -23.45
CA LYS A 2 -38.49 -7.59 -23.66
C LYS A 2 -38.41 -6.64 -22.45
N LYS A 3 -39.49 -6.51 -21.66
CA LYS A 3 -39.47 -5.63 -20.46
C LYS A 3 -38.59 -6.15 -19.31
N ILE A 4 -38.52 -7.49 -19.15
CA ILE A 4 -37.69 -8.11 -18.10
C ILE A 4 -36.21 -7.96 -18.46
N THR A 5 -35.86 -8.09 -19.74
CA THR A 5 -34.49 -7.89 -20.23
C THR A 5 -34.04 -6.42 -20.07
N GLN A 6 -34.94 -5.47 -20.28
CA GLN A 6 -34.63 -4.02 -20.08
C GLN A 6 -34.46 -3.67 -18.60
N ILE A 7 -35.27 -4.27 -17.72
CA ILE A 7 -35.13 -4.08 -16.25
C ILE A 7 -33.84 -4.71 -15.76
N PHE A 8 -33.45 -5.89 -16.25
CA PHE A 8 -32.19 -6.52 -15.93
C PHE A 8 -30.97 -5.73 -16.43
N SER A 9 -31.06 -5.18 -17.68
CA SER A 9 -30.00 -4.32 -18.22
C SER A 9 -29.89 -2.99 -17.48
N LEU A 10 -31.01 -2.41 -17.04
CA LEU A 10 -31.02 -1.16 -16.27
C LEU A 10 -30.54 -1.39 -14.83
N ALA A 11 -30.90 -2.49 -14.20
CA ALA A 11 -30.40 -2.90 -12.89
C ALA A 11 -28.91 -3.25 -12.94
N MET A 12 -28.44 -3.91 -14.00
CA MET A 12 -27.03 -4.20 -14.21
C MET A 12 -26.21 -2.94 -14.51
N MET A 13 -26.81 -1.94 -15.19
CA MET A 13 -26.19 -0.64 -15.43
C MET A 13 -26.16 0.23 -14.16
N LEU A 14 -27.16 0.15 -13.30
CA LEU A 14 -27.19 0.81 -11.98
C LEU A 14 -26.22 0.21 -10.97
N VAL A 15 -25.98 -1.11 -11.03
CA VAL A 15 -25.00 -1.79 -10.19
C VAL A 15 -23.55 -1.43 -10.60
N VAL A 16 -23.31 -1.14 -11.88
CA VAL A 16 -21.99 -0.72 -12.38
C VAL A 16 -21.66 0.74 -12.01
N THR A 17 -22.68 1.58 -11.75
CA THR A 17 -22.44 2.98 -11.35
C THR A 17 -22.43 3.21 -9.85
N ALA A 18 -22.73 2.18 -9.03
CA ALA A 18 -22.73 2.25 -7.58
C ALA A 18 -21.49 1.60 -6.93
N ALA A 19 -20.47 1.26 -7.72
CA ALA A 19 -19.13 1.01 -7.19
C ALA A 19 -18.51 2.35 -6.73
N GLY A 20 -19.20 2.99 -5.78
CA GLY A 20 -18.64 4.08 -5.00
C GLY A 20 -17.45 3.52 -4.25
N ALA A 21 -16.31 4.13 -4.46
CA ALA A 21 -15.04 3.84 -3.83
C ALA A 21 -15.23 3.45 -2.36
N ALA A 22 -15.11 2.18 -2.05
CA ALA A 22 -14.78 1.78 -0.70
C ALA A 22 -13.35 2.24 -0.49
N LEU A 23 -13.18 3.01 0.52
CA LEU A 23 -11.98 3.77 0.77
C LEU A 23 -10.94 2.87 1.43
N ALA A 24 -10.22 2.12 0.60
CA ALA A 24 -8.83 1.84 0.92
C ALA A 24 -8.05 3.16 0.78
N THR A 25 -6.95 3.30 1.46
CA THR A 25 -6.08 4.46 1.26
C THR A 25 -5.79 4.63 -0.22
N PRO A 26 -5.86 5.82 -0.79
CA PRO A 26 -5.48 6.03 -2.18
C PRO A 26 -4.07 5.54 -2.50
N SER A 27 -3.16 5.63 -1.55
CA SER A 27 -1.75 5.35 -1.79
C SER A 27 -1.36 3.88 -1.68
N THR A 28 -2.02 3.09 -0.82
CA THR A 28 -1.62 1.69 -0.56
C THR A 28 -2.81 0.73 -0.57
N GLN A 29 -2.52 -0.56 -0.70
CA GLN A 29 -3.40 -1.66 -0.33
C GLN A 29 -3.27 -1.90 1.20
N ILE A 30 -2.77 -3.05 1.64
CA ILE A 30 -2.38 -3.27 3.03
C ILE A 30 -0.88 -3.00 3.19
N TRP A 31 -0.07 -3.53 2.26
CA TRP A 31 1.39 -3.43 2.26
C TRP A 31 1.97 -2.83 0.98
N ILE A 32 1.39 -3.13 -0.18
CA ILE A 32 1.88 -2.66 -1.47
C ILE A 32 1.15 -1.37 -1.91
N PRO A 33 1.75 -0.57 -2.81
CA PRO A 33 1.05 0.55 -3.45
C PRO A 33 -0.19 0.11 -4.23
N SER A 34 -1.18 0.98 -4.32
CA SER A 34 -2.35 0.84 -5.20
C SER A 34 -2.24 1.71 -6.46
N THR A 35 -3.17 1.53 -7.40
CA THR A 35 -3.30 2.42 -8.55
C THR A 35 -4.16 3.65 -8.28
N ASP A 36 -4.75 3.76 -7.09
CA ASP A 36 -5.59 4.89 -6.69
C ASP A 36 -4.74 6.12 -6.38
N ILE A 37 -5.26 7.30 -6.66
CA ILE A 37 -4.61 8.61 -6.45
C ILE A 37 -5.52 9.48 -5.58
N GLN A 38 -4.92 10.21 -4.66
CA GLN A 38 -5.61 11.23 -3.88
C GLN A 38 -6.20 12.29 -4.81
N ALA A 39 -7.48 12.63 -4.62
CA ALA A 39 -8.19 13.57 -5.48
C ALA A 39 -7.54 14.97 -5.46
N PHE A 40 -7.64 15.70 -6.56
CA PHE A 40 -7.08 17.05 -6.65
C PHE A 40 -7.58 17.97 -5.54
N LYS A 41 -6.66 18.68 -4.87
CA LYS A 41 -6.91 19.57 -3.72
C LYS A 41 -7.41 18.87 -2.45
N THR A 42 -7.35 17.56 -2.38
CA THR A 42 -7.63 16.84 -1.14
C THR A 42 -6.34 16.33 -0.52
N VAL A 43 -6.35 16.16 0.77
CA VAL A 43 -5.20 15.69 1.54
C VAL A 43 -5.60 14.41 2.27
N HIS A 44 -4.71 13.45 2.27
CA HIS A 44 -4.83 12.21 3.02
C HIS A 44 -3.83 12.22 4.19
N LEU A 45 -4.32 11.92 5.39
CA LEU A 45 -3.51 11.62 6.56
C LEU A 45 -3.65 10.13 6.87
N GLY A 46 -2.55 9.40 6.78
CA GLY A 46 -2.42 8.00 7.19
C GLY A 46 -1.70 7.90 8.54
N ILE A 47 -2.17 7.00 9.40
CA ILE A 47 -1.48 6.61 10.64
C ILE A 47 -1.43 5.09 10.69
N ASP A 48 -0.29 4.55 10.29
CA ASP A 48 -0.08 3.12 10.11
C ASP A 48 0.80 2.57 11.21
N ASN A 49 0.29 1.59 11.95
CA ASN A 49 1.04 0.91 12.99
C ASN A 49 1.26 -0.54 12.62
N TYR A 50 2.49 -1.01 12.83
CA TYR A 50 2.90 -2.39 12.59
C TYR A 50 3.39 -2.98 13.91
N PHE A 51 2.49 -3.73 14.59
CA PHE A 51 2.76 -4.33 15.89
C PHE A 51 3.32 -5.73 15.72
N ARG A 52 4.48 -6.02 16.31
CA ARG A 52 5.06 -7.36 16.25
C ARG A 52 4.17 -8.41 16.91
N ALA A 53 3.84 -9.45 16.16
CA ALA A 53 3.00 -10.55 16.63
C ALA A 53 3.72 -11.48 17.63
N SER A 54 5.05 -11.39 17.71
CA SER A 54 5.86 -12.17 18.67
C SER A 54 7.12 -11.42 19.05
N SER A 55 7.69 -11.78 20.21
CA SER A 55 8.96 -11.24 20.71
C SER A 55 10.20 -11.92 20.11
N ARG A 56 10.14 -12.42 18.88
CA ARG A 56 11.23 -13.13 18.23
C ARG A 56 12.38 -12.17 17.93
N HIS A 57 13.60 -12.55 18.33
CA HIS A 57 14.83 -11.86 17.94
C HIS A 57 15.24 -12.36 16.55
N ALA A 58 14.73 -11.75 15.50
CA ALA A 58 15.04 -12.20 14.15
C ALA A 58 16.33 -11.59 13.62
N THR A 59 16.68 -10.38 14.04
CA THR A 59 17.76 -9.60 13.42
C THR A 59 19.04 -9.55 14.25
N GLY A 60 19.00 -9.91 15.54
CA GLY A 60 20.16 -9.84 16.42
C GLY A 60 20.63 -8.41 16.77
N VAL A 61 19.99 -7.39 16.23
CA VAL A 61 20.34 -5.96 16.45
C VAL A 61 19.65 -5.41 17.70
N PHE A 62 18.43 -5.87 17.96
CA PHE A 62 17.65 -5.45 19.12
C PHE A 62 17.29 -6.63 20.02
N ASN A 63 17.09 -6.37 21.30
CA ASN A 63 16.53 -7.36 22.22
C ASN A 63 15.09 -7.77 21.85
N ARG A 64 14.41 -6.96 21.03
CA ARG A 64 13.11 -7.23 20.38
C ARG A 64 13.07 -6.52 19.04
N ASP A 65 12.39 -7.13 18.08
CA ASP A 65 12.07 -6.42 16.84
C ASP A 65 11.17 -5.23 17.16
N PRO A 66 11.48 -4.02 16.68
CA PRO A 66 10.68 -2.83 16.97
C PRO A 66 9.30 -2.88 16.32
N ASN A 67 8.31 -2.29 16.97
CA ASN A 67 7.10 -1.85 16.28
C ASN A 67 7.46 -0.69 15.34
N VAL A 68 6.68 -0.53 14.29
CA VAL A 68 6.87 0.57 13.33
C VAL A 68 5.61 1.43 13.32
N LEU A 69 5.79 2.74 13.35
CA LEU A 69 4.75 3.72 13.13
C LEU A 69 5.12 4.52 11.88
N ASP A 70 4.18 4.62 10.94
CA ASP A 70 4.26 5.50 9.78
C ASP A 70 3.13 6.52 9.84
N ILE A 71 3.47 7.81 9.77
CA ILE A 71 2.51 8.91 9.69
C ILE A 71 2.73 9.60 8.35
N GLY A 72 1.83 9.36 7.41
CA GLY A 72 1.89 9.87 6.06
C GLY A 72 0.94 11.03 5.82
N LEU A 73 1.39 12.03 5.08
CA LEU A 73 0.57 13.11 4.57
C LEU A 73 0.74 13.19 3.06
N THR A 74 -0.35 12.94 2.31
CA THR A 74 -0.33 12.88 0.85
C THR A 74 -1.38 13.82 0.27
N ALA A 75 -1.05 14.55 -0.80
CA ALA A 75 -1.94 15.49 -1.45
C ALA A 75 -2.07 15.22 -2.95
N GLY A 76 -3.28 15.30 -3.48
CA GLY A 76 -3.56 15.26 -4.91
C GLY A 76 -3.28 16.62 -5.56
N ILE A 77 -2.43 16.64 -6.58
CA ILE A 77 -1.90 17.90 -7.14
C ILE A 77 -2.27 18.19 -8.59
N LEU A 78 -2.76 17.22 -9.36
CA LEU A 78 -3.16 17.45 -10.75
C LEU A 78 -4.68 17.48 -10.89
N PRO A 79 -5.23 18.51 -11.61
CA PRO A 79 -6.67 18.68 -11.81
C PRO A 79 -7.23 17.92 -13.02
N PHE A 80 -6.62 16.82 -13.42
CA PHE A 80 -6.98 16.10 -14.64
C PHE A 80 -7.65 14.76 -14.33
N ASP A 81 -8.75 14.47 -15.00
CA ASP A 81 -9.48 13.19 -14.81
C ASP A 81 -8.71 11.97 -15.36
N LYS A 82 -7.94 12.17 -16.44
CA LYS A 82 -7.24 11.07 -17.13
C LYS A 82 -5.83 10.79 -16.62
N VAL A 83 -5.19 11.79 -16.04
CA VAL A 83 -3.86 11.68 -15.46
C VAL A 83 -3.88 12.39 -14.12
N GLN A 84 -3.68 11.65 -13.08
CA GLN A 84 -3.72 12.12 -11.70
C GLN A 84 -2.33 11.97 -11.08
N MET A 85 -2.02 12.80 -10.10
CA MET A 85 -0.75 12.74 -9.40
C MET A 85 -0.93 13.12 -7.94
N GLU A 86 -0.25 12.41 -7.08
CA GLU A 86 -0.13 12.74 -5.66
C GLU A 86 1.33 12.85 -5.27
N VAL A 87 1.59 13.64 -4.24
CA VAL A 87 2.87 13.77 -3.57
C VAL A 87 2.66 13.73 -2.07
N GLY A 88 3.61 13.20 -1.34
CA GLY A 88 3.48 13.09 0.10
C GLY A 88 4.82 13.05 0.82
N VAL A 89 4.71 13.12 2.13
CA VAL A 89 5.80 12.96 3.09
C VAL A 89 5.36 12.02 4.18
N ASP A 90 6.25 11.12 4.57
CA ASP A 90 6.03 10.13 5.61
C ASP A 90 7.02 10.37 6.76
N TYR A 91 6.53 10.25 7.99
CA TYR A 91 7.31 10.22 9.21
C TYR A 91 7.34 8.80 9.73
N LEU A 92 8.46 8.12 9.52
CA LEU A 92 8.63 6.70 9.79
C LEU A 92 9.47 6.51 11.05
N VAL A 93 8.90 5.85 12.05
CA VAL A 93 9.57 5.62 13.34
C VAL A 93 9.56 4.14 13.70
N ALA A 94 10.74 3.61 13.98
CA ALA A 94 10.88 2.29 14.55
C ALA A 94 11.03 2.38 16.07
N ALA A 95 10.06 1.83 16.80
CA ALA A 95 10.05 1.78 18.27
C ALA A 95 10.18 3.16 18.96
N PHE A 96 9.80 4.24 18.26
CA PHE A 96 9.95 5.60 18.77
C PHE A 96 11.38 5.92 19.21
N ASP A 97 12.37 5.48 18.43
CA ASP A 97 13.79 5.72 18.73
C ASP A 97 14.09 7.24 18.67
N PRO A 98 14.41 7.87 19.81
CA PRO A 98 14.73 9.29 19.84
C PRO A 98 16.07 9.63 19.16
N ASN A 99 16.86 8.61 18.80
CA ASN A 99 18.12 8.79 18.10
C ASN A 99 17.99 8.65 16.58
N ASP A 100 16.77 8.34 16.07
CA ASP A 100 16.52 8.36 14.65
C ASP A 100 16.51 9.80 14.14
N ASN A 101 17.58 10.18 13.45
CA ASN A 101 17.76 11.52 12.91
C ASN A 101 17.42 11.63 11.42
N HIS A 102 16.82 10.58 10.82
CA HIS A 102 16.38 10.54 9.42
C HIS A 102 14.98 9.91 9.26
N PRO A 103 13.98 10.34 10.04
CA PRO A 103 12.67 9.68 10.05
C PRO A 103 11.78 10.07 8.86
N PHE A 104 12.13 11.11 8.11
CA PHE A 104 11.31 11.61 7.02
C PHE A 104 11.69 10.99 5.69
N SER A 105 10.67 10.60 4.92
CA SER A 105 10.79 10.21 3.53
C SER A 105 9.73 10.89 2.68
N GLY A 106 9.99 10.99 1.37
CA GLY A 106 9.03 11.49 0.42
C GLY A 106 8.38 10.36 -0.37
N ASN A 107 7.22 10.66 -0.96
CA ASN A 107 6.58 9.78 -1.91
C ASN A 107 5.93 10.58 -3.05
N PHE A 108 5.78 9.96 -4.21
CA PHE A 108 4.95 10.45 -5.28
C PHE A 108 4.37 9.29 -6.09
N LYS A 109 3.21 9.52 -6.71
CA LYS A 109 2.58 8.59 -7.62
C LYS A 109 1.86 9.37 -8.72
N ILE A 110 2.00 8.91 -9.96
CA ILE A 110 1.23 9.35 -11.12
C ILE A 110 0.46 8.15 -11.65
N ALA A 111 -0.81 8.34 -11.99
CA ALA A 111 -1.64 7.25 -12.49
C ALA A 111 -2.67 7.72 -13.51
N THR A 112 -3.14 6.77 -14.30
CA THR A 112 -4.34 6.88 -15.12
C THR A 112 -5.40 5.95 -14.55
N PRO A 113 -6.62 6.45 -14.26
CA PRO A 113 -7.72 5.60 -13.81
C PRO A 113 -8.10 4.54 -14.86
N GLU A 114 -8.82 3.54 -14.41
CA GLU A 114 -9.41 2.55 -15.30
C GLU A 114 -10.33 3.22 -16.33
N GLU A 115 -10.25 2.78 -17.59
CA GLU A 115 -10.98 3.33 -18.75
C GLU A 115 -10.65 4.77 -19.14
N ALA A 116 -9.66 5.40 -18.54
CA ALA A 116 -9.26 6.77 -18.85
C ALA A 116 -8.59 6.92 -20.22
N LEU A 117 -7.86 5.91 -20.67
CA LEU A 117 -7.10 5.95 -21.93
C LEU A 117 -7.97 5.48 -23.12
N PHE A 118 -8.63 4.35 -22.97
CA PHE A 118 -9.55 3.75 -23.92
C PHE A 118 -10.50 2.80 -23.19
N LYS A 119 -11.60 2.42 -23.85
CA LYS A 119 -12.58 1.50 -23.28
C LYS A 119 -11.91 0.19 -22.87
N PHE A 120 -12.18 -0.24 -21.63
CA PHE A 120 -11.55 -1.40 -20.97
C PHE A 120 -10.05 -1.26 -20.66
N SER A 121 -9.42 -0.09 -20.82
CA SER A 121 -8.05 0.07 -20.35
C SER A 121 -7.96 -0.21 -18.85
N PRO A 122 -6.90 -0.87 -18.36
CA PRO A 122 -6.65 -0.98 -16.94
C PRO A 122 -6.29 0.38 -16.35
N ALA A 123 -6.39 0.54 -15.05
CA ALA A 123 -5.68 1.58 -14.34
C ALA A 123 -4.17 1.29 -14.38
N ILE A 124 -3.34 2.33 -14.49
CA ILE A 124 -1.88 2.21 -14.54
C ILE A 124 -1.30 3.23 -13.58
N ALA A 125 -0.41 2.80 -12.70
CA ALA A 125 0.31 3.68 -11.79
C ALA A 125 1.81 3.48 -11.91
N PHE A 126 2.53 4.57 -11.73
CA PHE A 126 3.98 4.62 -11.56
C PHE A 126 4.29 5.56 -10.41
N GLY A 127 5.21 5.16 -9.54
CA GLY A 127 5.54 5.97 -8.39
C GLY A 127 6.85 5.59 -7.73
N MET A 128 7.15 6.35 -6.70
CA MET A 128 8.28 6.10 -5.82
C MET A 128 7.89 6.46 -4.39
N TYR A 129 8.26 5.63 -3.45
CA TYR A 129 8.02 5.89 -2.04
C TYR A 129 9.25 5.58 -1.21
N ASN A 130 9.22 6.01 0.05
CA ASN A 130 10.33 5.95 0.96
C ASN A 130 11.59 6.62 0.36
N ILE A 131 11.38 7.81 -0.26
CA ILE A 131 12.43 8.62 -0.88
C ILE A 131 13.17 9.37 0.23
N GLY A 132 14.39 8.95 0.49
CA GLY A 132 15.20 9.55 1.55
C GLY A 132 16.69 9.33 1.35
N THR A 133 17.47 9.87 2.26
CA THR A 133 18.93 9.86 2.18
C THR A 133 19.59 8.83 3.08
N SER A 134 18.87 8.31 4.09
CA SER A 134 19.39 7.29 4.99
C SER A 134 19.25 5.91 4.35
N GLN A 135 20.36 5.38 3.87
CA GLN A 135 20.41 4.11 3.13
C GLN A 135 21.25 3.04 3.82
N SER A 136 21.81 3.31 4.98
CA SER A 136 22.70 2.35 5.65
C SER A 136 21.95 1.58 6.72
N GLN A 137 21.98 0.26 6.64
CA GLN A 137 21.51 -0.62 7.71
C GLN A 137 22.60 -0.99 8.73
N ALA A 138 23.87 -0.68 8.46
CA ALA A 138 24.98 -1.16 9.29
C ALA A 138 24.96 -0.64 10.74
N ASN A 139 24.28 0.48 10.99
CA ASN A 139 24.08 1.07 12.32
C ASN A 139 22.66 1.63 12.49
N ALA A 140 21.74 1.27 11.62
CA ALA A 140 20.38 1.83 11.61
C ALA A 140 19.39 0.89 12.28
N PRO A 141 18.30 1.41 12.84
CA PRO A 141 17.12 0.62 13.14
C PRO A 141 16.66 -0.15 11.87
N LEU A 142 15.90 -1.22 12.06
CA LEU A 142 15.39 -2.09 10.97
C LEU A 142 14.60 -1.34 9.89
N VAL A 143 14.23 -0.11 10.16
CA VAL A 143 13.48 0.76 9.27
C VAL A 143 14.36 1.94 8.87
N THR A 144 14.48 2.18 7.58
CA THR A 144 15.25 3.28 7.01
C THR A 144 14.36 4.10 6.08
N SER A 145 14.51 5.41 6.12
CA SER A 145 13.76 6.33 5.26
C SER A 145 14.31 6.45 3.83
N GLY A 146 15.32 5.68 3.48
CA GLY A 146 16.00 5.74 2.18
C GLY A 146 15.93 4.45 1.36
N MET A 147 14.82 3.71 1.43
CA MET A 147 14.64 2.51 0.59
C MET A 147 14.50 2.86 -0.89
N ASN A 148 14.05 4.08 -1.22
CA ASN A 148 13.97 4.62 -2.58
C ASN A 148 13.30 3.64 -3.56
N ILE A 149 12.12 3.15 -3.21
CA ILE A 149 11.41 2.12 -3.97
C ILE A 149 10.66 2.76 -5.11
N ILE A 150 11.09 2.48 -6.34
CA ILE A 150 10.39 2.79 -7.58
C ILE A 150 9.52 1.59 -7.97
N TYR A 151 8.30 1.83 -8.45
CA TYR A 151 7.36 0.78 -8.83
C TYR A 151 6.47 1.17 -10.01
N GLY A 152 5.92 0.15 -10.66
CA GLY A 152 4.87 0.27 -11.65
C GLY A 152 3.80 -0.80 -11.43
N LEU A 153 2.53 -0.42 -11.55
CA LEU A 153 1.37 -1.27 -11.32
C LEU A 153 0.33 -1.09 -12.42
N VAL A 154 -0.35 -2.19 -12.72
CA VAL A 154 -1.60 -2.19 -13.49
C VAL A 154 -2.69 -2.83 -12.65
N ALA A 155 -3.93 -2.32 -12.73
CA ALA A 155 -5.07 -2.86 -12.00
C ALA A 155 -6.31 -2.90 -12.87
N LYS A 156 -7.15 -3.93 -12.67
CA LYS A 156 -8.42 -4.09 -13.38
C LYS A 156 -9.50 -4.61 -12.46
N ASN A 157 -10.64 -3.90 -12.45
CA ASN A 157 -11.85 -4.40 -11.81
C ASN A 157 -12.51 -5.47 -12.68
N LEU A 158 -12.73 -6.63 -12.08
CA LEU A 158 -13.45 -7.74 -12.71
C LEU A 158 -14.81 -7.89 -12.03
N PRO A 159 -15.90 -7.93 -12.81
CA PRO A 159 -17.25 -8.08 -12.26
C PRO A 159 -17.34 -9.28 -11.31
N LEU A 160 -17.94 -9.09 -10.15
CA LEU A 160 -18.12 -10.08 -9.09
C LEU A 160 -16.85 -10.58 -8.40
N VAL A 161 -15.70 -10.49 -9.04
CA VAL A 161 -14.40 -10.94 -8.48
C VAL A 161 -13.77 -9.87 -7.60
N GLY A 162 -13.83 -8.61 -8.00
CA GLY A 162 -13.10 -7.50 -7.39
C GLY A 162 -11.95 -7.02 -8.26
N ARG A 163 -11.05 -6.24 -7.70
CA ARG A 163 -9.89 -5.68 -8.39
C ARG A 163 -8.69 -6.62 -8.26
N ILE A 164 -8.02 -6.85 -9.37
CA ILE A 164 -6.74 -7.56 -9.43
C ILE A 164 -5.68 -6.55 -9.87
N SER A 165 -4.55 -6.53 -9.18
CA SER A 165 -3.40 -5.69 -9.53
C SER A 165 -2.15 -6.54 -9.72
N ALA A 166 -1.30 -6.12 -10.65
CA ALA A 166 -0.01 -6.74 -10.89
C ALA A 166 1.04 -5.70 -11.29
N GLY A 167 2.28 -5.90 -10.87
CA GLY A 167 3.36 -5.00 -11.20
C GLY A 167 4.71 -5.44 -10.66
N GLY A 168 5.63 -4.52 -10.55
CA GLY A 168 6.95 -4.77 -10.03
C GLY A 168 7.56 -3.54 -9.40
N TYR A 169 8.59 -3.76 -8.62
CA TYR A 169 9.35 -2.72 -7.95
C TYR A 169 10.84 -3.00 -7.92
N ARG A 170 11.60 -1.95 -7.68
CA ARG A 170 13.02 -2.00 -7.34
C ARG A 170 13.35 -0.87 -6.38
N GLY A 171 14.20 -1.15 -5.39
CA GLY A 171 14.66 -0.14 -4.43
C GLY A 171 16.16 -0.16 -4.22
N SER A 172 16.63 0.62 -3.25
CA SER A 172 18.03 0.69 -2.88
C SER A 172 18.50 -0.65 -2.30
N GLU A 173 19.52 -1.21 -2.91
CA GLU A 173 20.15 -2.45 -2.42
C GLU A 173 20.65 -2.29 -0.99
N ARG A 174 21.26 -1.14 -0.65
CA ARG A 174 21.80 -0.85 0.68
C ARG A 174 20.75 -0.86 1.79
N SER A 175 19.50 -0.54 1.46
CA SER A 175 18.41 -0.43 2.42
C SER A 175 17.51 -1.65 2.45
N LEU A 176 17.32 -2.31 1.31
CA LEU A 176 16.44 -3.47 1.20
C LEU A 176 17.12 -4.78 1.54
N VAL A 177 18.44 -4.85 1.34
CA VAL A 177 19.21 -6.07 1.49
C VAL A 177 20.38 -5.84 2.44
N ASP A 178 20.51 -6.68 3.45
CA ASP A 178 21.69 -6.67 4.31
C ASP A 178 22.75 -7.64 3.74
N PRO A 179 23.93 -7.17 3.31
CA PRO A 179 24.97 -8.00 2.74
C PRO A 179 25.52 -9.07 3.73
N ARG A 180 25.19 -8.97 5.01
CA ARG A 180 25.53 -9.97 6.03
C ARG A 180 24.67 -11.25 5.94
N PHE A 181 23.55 -11.17 5.22
CA PHE A 181 22.57 -12.24 5.07
C PHE A 181 22.58 -12.77 3.63
N ASP A 182 23.46 -13.72 3.33
CA ASP A 182 23.52 -14.46 2.07
C ASP A 182 23.35 -13.55 0.81
N PRO A 183 24.41 -12.88 0.38
CA PRO A 183 24.34 -11.94 -0.75
C PRO A 183 23.85 -12.58 -2.05
N ASP A 184 24.01 -13.90 -2.22
CA ASP A 184 23.59 -14.63 -3.42
C ASP A 184 22.07 -14.78 -3.52
N LYS A 185 21.35 -14.62 -2.41
CA LYS A 185 19.87 -14.72 -2.36
C LYS A 185 19.17 -13.37 -2.26
N ALA A 186 19.93 -12.33 -2.00
CA ALA A 186 19.42 -11.00 -1.76
C ALA A 186 18.84 -10.39 -3.06
N GLN A 187 17.64 -9.82 -2.98
CA GLN A 187 16.94 -9.24 -4.11
C GLN A 187 16.38 -7.87 -3.74
N ASN A 188 16.86 -6.81 -4.37
CA ASN A 188 16.33 -5.45 -4.18
C ASN A 188 15.16 -5.11 -5.11
N ALA A 189 14.59 -6.10 -5.75
CA ALA A 189 13.46 -5.99 -6.66
C ALA A 189 12.50 -7.17 -6.50
N GLY A 190 11.26 -7.01 -6.92
CA GLY A 190 10.27 -8.08 -6.88
C GLY A 190 8.99 -7.73 -7.62
N VAL A 191 8.08 -8.70 -7.63
CA VAL A 191 6.74 -8.53 -8.18
C VAL A 191 5.81 -7.95 -7.11
N LEU A 192 4.78 -7.24 -7.57
CA LEU A 192 3.66 -6.75 -6.76
C LEU A 192 2.39 -7.40 -7.28
N LEU A 193 1.63 -8.04 -6.41
CA LEU A 193 0.34 -8.65 -6.76
C LEU A 193 -0.67 -8.30 -5.69
N SER A 194 -1.91 -8.02 -6.06
CA SER A 194 -3.00 -7.89 -5.09
C SER A 194 -4.35 -8.30 -5.65
N TRP A 195 -5.21 -8.63 -4.73
CA TRP A 195 -6.64 -8.73 -4.92
C TRP A 195 -7.34 -7.93 -3.83
N ASP A 196 -8.32 -7.13 -4.21
CA ASP A 196 -9.14 -6.40 -3.25
C ASP A 196 -10.59 -6.27 -3.73
N ARG A 197 -11.51 -6.14 -2.76
CA ARG A 197 -12.92 -6.03 -3.05
C ARG A 197 -13.69 -5.37 -1.92
N THR A 198 -14.66 -4.51 -2.27
CA THR A 198 -15.74 -4.13 -1.36
C THR A 198 -16.75 -5.28 -1.29
N MET A 199 -17.06 -5.69 -0.08
CA MET A 199 -17.99 -6.79 0.22
C MET A 199 -19.41 -6.26 0.33
N SER A 200 -19.93 -5.66 -0.76
CA SER A 200 -21.25 -5.00 -0.78
C SER A 200 -22.41 -5.94 -0.46
N GLU A 201 -22.23 -7.23 -0.63
CA GLU A 201 -23.19 -8.25 -0.18
C GLU A 201 -23.32 -8.35 1.35
N ILE A 202 -22.35 -7.82 2.09
CA ILE A 202 -22.35 -7.73 3.55
C ILE A 202 -22.58 -6.28 3.95
N SER A 203 -21.74 -5.37 3.44
CA SER A 203 -21.81 -3.93 3.69
C SER A 203 -20.94 -3.18 2.68
N ASP A 204 -21.44 -2.07 2.13
CA ASP A 204 -20.63 -1.15 1.30
C ASP A 204 -19.50 -0.46 2.07
N LYS A 205 -19.46 -0.62 3.37
CA LYS A 205 -18.40 -0.11 4.25
C LYS A 205 -17.26 -1.10 4.48
N LEU A 206 -17.45 -2.36 4.09
CA LEU A 206 -16.48 -3.41 4.30
C LEU A 206 -15.66 -3.62 3.03
N TRP A 207 -14.37 -3.40 3.11
CA TRP A 207 -13.39 -3.73 2.09
C TRP A 207 -12.45 -4.83 2.61
N VAL A 208 -12.02 -5.71 1.75
CA VAL A 208 -11.06 -6.78 2.07
C VAL A 208 -9.97 -6.82 1.01
N ALA A 209 -8.75 -7.16 1.41
CA ALA A 209 -7.64 -7.32 0.50
C ALA A 209 -6.66 -8.41 0.93
N VAL A 210 -5.95 -8.90 -0.07
CA VAL A 210 -4.73 -9.70 0.05
C VAL A 210 -3.74 -9.12 -0.92
N ASP A 211 -2.52 -8.87 -0.48
CA ASP A 211 -1.45 -8.42 -1.34
C ASP A 211 -0.14 -9.19 -1.10
N TYR A 212 0.75 -9.10 -2.07
CA TYR A 212 2.03 -9.77 -2.08
C TYR A 212 3.11 -8.86 -2.65
N MET A 213 4.14 -8.65 -1.87
CA MET A 213 5.38 -8.02 -2.29
C MET A 213 6.48 -9.09 -2.37
N GLY A 214 6.90 -9.42 -3.58
CA GLY A 214 7.93 -10.43 -3.82
C GLY A 214 9.33 -9.90 -3.51
N GLY A 215 10.31 -10.80 -3.57
CA GLY A 215 11.71 -10.48 -3.29
C GLY A 215 12.21 -11.04 -1.95
N ASN A 216 13.51 -11.36 -1.90
CA ASN A 216 14.21 -11.77 -0.68
C ASN A 216 14.87 -10.53 -0.06
N ASN A 217 14.07 -9.71 0.59
CA ASN A 217 14.48 -8.45 1.19
C ASN A 217 13.57 -8.08 2.38
N ILE A 218 13.82 -6.94 2.98
CA ILE A 218 13.10 -6.46 4.17
C ILE A 218 11.60 -6.21 3.91
N MET A 219 11.21 -5.92 2.65
CA MET A 219 9.83 -5.60 2.27
C MET A 219 9.03 -6.82 1.78
N GLY A 220 9.69 -7.95 1.50
CA GLY A 220 9.03 -9.15 0.99
C GLY A 220 8.00 -9.70 1.98
N ALA A 221 6.71 -9.67 1.61
CA ALA A 221 5.61 -10.07 2.48
C ALA A 221 4.39 -10.57 1.70
N VAL A 222 3.56 -11.35 2.39
CA VAL A 222 2.15 -11.56 2.08
C VAL A 222 1.35 -10.86 3.17
N SER A 223 0.42 -9.99 2.78
CA SER A 223 -0.43 -9.25 3.69
C SER A 223 -1.91 -9.47 3.37
N PHE A 224 -2.75 -9.51 4.39
CA PHE A 224 -4.19 -9.62 4.24
C PHE A 224 -4.91 -8.88 5.35
N GLY A 225 -6.09 -8.38 5.05
CA GLY A 225 -6.85 -7.61 6.04
C GLY A 225 -8.19 -7.14 5.52
N ALA A 226 -8.83 -6.34 6.36
CA ALA A 226 -10.11 -5.74 6.07
C ALA A 226 -10.13 -4.28 6.54
N ALA A 227 -10.83 -3.43 5.81
CA ALA A 227 -11.10 -2.05 6.20
C ALA A 227 -12.58 -1.85 6.50
N TRP A 228 -12.85 -0.97 7.45
CA TRP A 228 -14.20 -0.48 7.73
C TRP A 228 -14.26 1.04 7.56
N ALA A 229 -15.13 1.50 6.68
CA ALA A 229 -15.39 2.91 6.46
C ALA A 229 -16.40 3.42 7.49
N PHE A 230 -15.94 4.21 8.45
CA PHE A 230 -16.81 4.87 9.44
C PHE A 230 -17.59 6.02 8.83
N SER A 231 -16.96 6.72 7.89
CA SER A 231 -17.55 7.80 7.11
C SER A 231 -16.96 7.81 5.69
N LYS A 232 -17.34 8.77 4.86
CA LYS A 232 -16.74 8.99 3.54
C LYS A 232 -15.24 9.32 3.60
N ASN A 233 -14.81 9.86 4.74
CA ASN A 233 -13.49 10.44 4.90
C ASN A 233 -12.64 9.70 5.94
N VAL A 234 -13.18 8.71 6.64
CA VAL A 234 -12.46 8.01 7.72
C VAL A 234 -12.66 6.51 7.57
N SER A 235 -11.58 5.79 7.47
CA SER A 235 -11.54 4.33 7.49
C SER A 235 -10.44 3.80 8.39
N LEU A 236 -10.58 2.55 8.80
CA LEU A 236 -9.58 1.80 9.54
C LEU A 236 -9.37 0.45 8.88
N ILE A 237 -8.14 0.17 8.50
CA ILE A 237 -7.70 -1.16 8.09
C ILE A 237 -7.16 -1.90 9.31
N VAL A 238 -7.50 -3.17 9.41
CA VAL A 238 -6.87 -4.12 10.34
C VAL A 238 -6.37 -5.28 9.49
N GLY A 239 -5.08 -5.59 9.59
CA GLY A 239 -4.44 -6.59 8.77
C GLY A 239 -3.33 -7.36 9.49
N TYR A 240 -2.74 -8.28 8.74
CA TYR A 240 -1.64 -9.11 9.19
C TYR A 240 -0.62 -9.29 8.08
N ASP A 241 0.66 -9.08 8.42
CA ASP A 241 1.78 -9.16 7.49
C ASP A 241 2.64 -10.36 7.83
N ILE A 242 2.86 -11.22 6.85
CA ILE A 242 3.72 -12.40 6.94
C ILE A 242 4.98 -12.13 6.14
N TYR A 243 6.05 -11.74 6.82
CA TYR A 243 7.32 -11.44 6.17
C TYR A 243 8.02 -12.72 5.70
N LYS A 244 8.57 -12.65 4.50
CA LYS A 244 9.31 -13.74 3.88
C LYS A 244 10.67 -13.94 4.54
N GLU A 245 11.46 -12.86 4.62
CA GLU A 245 12.80 -12.87 5.19
C GLU A 245 12.79 -12.32 6.63
N LYS A 246 12.41 -13.17 7.58
CA LYS A 246 12.28 -12.78 8.99
C LYS A 246 13.60 -12.36 9.65
N SER A 247 14.72 -12.81 9.11
CA SER A 247 16.05 -12.37 9.54
C SER A 247 16.34 -10.91 9.21
N LEU A 248 15.65 -10.36 8.20
CA LEU A 248 15.75 -8.96 7.78
C LEU A 248 14.58 -8.13 8.29
N ALA A 249 13.37 -8.58 8.06
CA ALA A 249 12.14 -7.85 8.35
C ALA A 249 11.66 -7.98 9.80
N GLY A 250 12.14 -8.98 10.52
CA GLY A 250 11.67 -9.29 11.88
C GLY A 250 10.47 -10.23 11.93
N ALA A 251 9.83 -10.29 13.09
CA ALA A 251 8.61 -11.07 13.29
C ALA A 251 7.45 -10.49 12.48
N ASN A 252 6.48 -11.34 12.14
CA ASN A 252 5.23 -10.91 11.53
C ASN A 252 4.55 -9.79 12.34
N THR A 253 3.74 -8.98 11.68
CA THR A 253 3.04 -7.88 12.33
C THR A 253 1.52 -7.99 12.20
N PHE A 254 0.82 -7.49 13.22
CA PHE A 254 -0.53 -6.97 13.05
C PHE A 254 -0.41 -5.52 12.62
N THR A 255 -1.19 -5.10 11.63
CA THR A 255 -1.24 -3.70 11.22
C THR A 255 -2.61 -3.09 11.50
N THR A 256 -2.60 -1.83 11.92
CA THR A 256 -3.76 -0.96 11.93
C THR A 256 -3.41 0.30 11.18
N GLN A 257 -4.23 0.66 10.17
CA GLN A 257 -3.99 1.83 9.33
C GLN A 257 -5.24 2.71 9.39
N LEU A 258 -5.10 3.87 9.99
CA LEU A 258 -6.17 4.86 10.09
C LEU A 258 -6.01 5.87 8.96
N ASP A 259 -7.03 5.96 8.13
CA ASP A 259 -7.08 6.82 6.96
C ASP A 259 -8.06 7.96 7.16
N ILE A 260 -7.59 9.18 6.97
CA ILE A 260 -8.40 10.39 7.09
C ILE A 260 -8.22 11.23 5.82
N ASN A 261 -9.28 11.34 5.01
CA ASN A 261 -9.30 12.20 3.84
C ASN A 261 -9.88 13.57 4.18
N ILE A 262 -9.13 14.62 3.92
CA ILE A 262 -9.49 16.01 4.16
C ILE A 262 -9.78 16.65 2.81
N PRO A 263 -11.05 17.09 2.57
CA PRO A 263 -11.45 17.75 1.32
C PRO A 263 -10.75 19.06 1.06
#